data_cf3cc3680bdf3e9dcee33ff68edfe2eb
#
_entry.id   cf3cc3680bdf3e9dcee33ff68edfe2eb
#
_cell.length_a   1.000
_cell.length_b   1.000
_cell.length_c   1.000
_cell.angle_alpha   90.00
_cell.angle_beta   90.00
_cell.angle_gamma   90.00
#
_symmetry.space_group_name_H-M   'P 1'
#
loop_
_entity.id
_entity.type
_entity.pdbx_description
1 polymer ?
#
loop_
_entity_poly.entity_id
_entity_poly.type
_entity_poly.pdbx_seq_one_letter_code
_entity_poly.pdbx_strand_id
1 'polypeptide(L)'
;MRALVALSALALIATVAMAQDSGPKGISASAIKWGPAPGALPKGGQLAGLSGDPGKSGTFTIRLKMPAGYKIPAHKHPHVERITVISGEFHFGTGDKLDEKGASKLGPGGFVELPANTNHYAFTKVATVVQISGDGPFGIAYVNAADDPSKKN
;
A
#
# COMPACT_ATOMS: atom_id res chain seq x y z
N MET A 1 -37.24 36.08 -58.54
CA MET A 1 -36.55 36.04 -57.24
C MET A 1 -36.87 34.74 -56.59
N ARG A 2 -35.90 33.80 -56.53
CA ARG A 2 -36.07 32.48 -55.85
C ARG A 2 -35.33 32.54 -54.51
N ALA A 3 -36.07 32.45 -53.41
CA ALA A 3 -35.50 32.39 -52.07
C ALA A 3 -35.01 30.97 -51.78
N LEU A 4 -33.72 30.82 -51.45
CA LEU A 4 -33.16 29.60 -50.93
C LEU A 4 -33.37 29.56 -49.40
N VAL A 5 -34.09 28.55 -48.93
CA VAL A 5 -34.21 28.24 -47.49
C VAL A 5 -33.10 27.23 -47.17
N ALA A 6 -32.11 27.66 -46.38
CA ALA A 6 -31.09 26.80 -45.87
C ALA A 6 -31.61 26.07 -44.61
N LEU A 7 -31.75 24.74 -44.68
CA LEU A 7 -32.06 23.89 -43.53
C LEU A 7 -30.74 23.57 -42.79
N SER A 8 -30.58 24.14 -41.59
CA SER A 8 -29.46 23.79 -40.70
C SER A 8 -29.84 22.56 -39.88
N ALA A 9 -29.20 21.43 -40.19
CA ALA A 9 -29.33 20.21 -39.39
C ALA A 9 -28.50 20.32 -38.12
N LEU A 10 -29.12 20.42 -36.97
CA LEU A 10 -28.45 20.40 -35.66
C LEU A 10 -28.20 18.92 -35.27
N ALA A 11 -26.96 18.49 -35.39
CA ALA A 11 -26.55 17.15 -34.94
C ALA A 11 -26.49 17.11 -33.39
N LEU A 12 -27.41 16.39 -32.77
CA LEU A 12 -27.43 16.14 -31.32
C LEU A 12 -26.40 15.03 -31.02
N ILE A 13 -25.23 15.40 -30.52
CA ILE A 13 -24.22 14.44 -30.04
C ILE A 13 -24.66 13.96 -28.65
N ALA A 14 -25.24 12.78 -28.58
CA ALA A 14 -25.55 12.11 -27.30
C ALA A 14 -24.23 11.61 -26.70
N THR A 15 -23.74 12.28 -25.66
CA THR A 15 -22.65 11.78 -24.81
C THR A 15 -23.17 10.63 -23.96
N VAL A 16 -22.82 9.40 -24.30
CA VAL A 16 -23.06 8.24 -23.45
C VAL A 16 -22.12 8.36 -22.26
N ALA A 17 -22.64 8.82 -21.12
CA ALA A 17 -21.93 8.74 -19.85
C ALA A 17 -21.83 7.26 -19.47
N MET A 18 -20.62 6.70 -19.58
CA MET A 18 -20.34 5.38 -19.03
C MET A 18 -20.48 5.47 -17.51
N ALA A 19 -21.54 4.89 -16.98
CA ALA A 19 -21.70 4.74 -15.53
C ALA A 19 -20.53 3.89 -15.03
N GLN A 20 -19.70 4.49 -14.16
CA GLN A 20 -18.68 3.72 -13.45
C GLN A 20 -19.41 2.70 -12.56
N ASP A 21 -19.07 1.43 -12.72
CA ASP A 21 -19.58 0.35 -11.87
C ASP A 21 -19.13 0.63 -10.42
N SER A 22 -20.03 1.21 -9.63
CA SER A 22 -19.85 1.57 -8.22
C SER A 22 -20.31 0.46 -7.27
N GLY A 23 -20.61 -0.73 -7.80
CA GLY A 23 -21.04 -1.87 -7.00
C GLY A 23 -19.96 -2.40 -6.06
N PRO A 24 -20.34 -3.25 -5.07
CA PRO A 24 -19.40 -3.83 -4.13
C PRO A 24 -18.36 -4.69 -4.86
N LYS A 25 -17.07 -4.53 -4.50
CA LYS A 25 -15.95 -5.26 -5.09
C LYS A 25 -15.36 -6.22 -4.06
N GLY A 26 -15.43 -7.52 -4.33
CA GLY A 26 -14.79 -8.55 -3.52
C GLY A 26 -13.60 -9.17 -4.25
N ILE A 27 -12.51 -9.45 -3.53
CA ILE A 27 -11.34 -10.15 -4.05
C ILE A 27 -11.12 -11.38 -3.19
N SER A 28 -11.25 -12.58 -3.75
CA SER A 28 -10.91 -13.82 -3.04
C SER A 28 -9.39 -13.90 -2.81
N ALA A 29 -8.96 -14.59 -1.76
CA ALA A 29 -7.54 -14.73 -1.44
C ALA A 29 -6.73 -15.33 -2.61
N SER A 30 -7.31 -16.25 -3.37
CA SER A 30 -6.69 -16.87 -4.55
C SER A 30 -6.60 -15.94 -5.77
N ALA A 31 -7.42 -14.88 -5.81
CA ALA A 31 -7.43 -13.91 -6.91
C ALA A 31 -6.46 -12.74 -6.68
N ILE A 32 -5.84 -12.63 -5.50
CA ILE A 32 -4.88 -11.57 -5.20
C ILE A 32 -3.67 -11.67 -6.13
N LYS A 33 -3.36 -10.57 -6.80
CA LYS A 33 -2.21 -10.48 -7.72
C LYS A 33 -1.00 -9.92 -6.95
N TRP A 34 0.01 -10.76 -6.77
CA TRP A 34 1.25 -10.41 -6.11
C TRP A 34 2.30 -9.98 -7.15
N GLY A 35 3.00 -8.91 -6.85
CA GLY A 35 4.16 -8.43 -7.58
C GLY A 35 5.34 -8.19 -6.64
N PRO A 36 6.54 -7.92 -7.16
CA PRO A 36 7.67 -7.53 -6.32
C PRO A 36 7.33 -6.27 -5.52
N ALA A 37 7.78 -6.20 -4.27
CA ALA A 37 7.66 -4.98 -3.48
C ALA A 37 8.47 -3.83 -4.13
N PRO A 38 8.03 -2.56 -3.95
CA PRO A 38 8.77 -1.40 -4.47
C PRO A 38 10.22 -1.38 -3.99
N GLY A 39 11.11 -0.78 -4.78
CA GLY A 39 12.55 -0.69 -4.46
C GLY A 39 12.88 0.03 -3.14
N ALA A 40 11.95 0.78 -2.60
CA ALA A 40 12.05 1.39 -1.27
C ALA A 40 11.90 0.37 -0.13
N LEU A 41 11.49 -0.86 -0.40
CA LEU A 41 11.47 -1.97 0.56
C LEU A 41 12.61 -2.96 0.27
N PRO A 42 13.12 -3.67 1.28
CA PRO A 42 14.15 -4.68 1.09
C PRO A 42 13.74 -5.74 0.07
N LYS A 43 14.71 -6.31 -0.64
CA LYS A 43 14.48 -7.35 -1.65
C LYS A 43 13.84 -8.60 -1.04
N GLY A 44 13.00 -9.29 -1.82
CA GLY A 44 12.34 -10.53 -1.43
C GLY A 44 10.90 -10.34 -0.96
N GLY A 45 10.48 -9.13 -0.63
CA GLY A 45 9.07 -8.82 -0.35
C GLY A 45 8.21 -8.84 -1.62
N GLN A 46 6.93 -9.17 -1.46
CA GLN A 46 5.91 -9.06 -2.50
C GLN A 46 4.76 -8.20 -2.02
N LEU A 47 4.22 -7.38 -2.90
CA LEU A 47 3.12 -6.47 -2.59
C LEU A 47 1.92 -6.73 -3.50
N ALA A 48 0.72 -6.59 -2.95
CA ALA A 48 -0.53 -6.64 -3.69
C ALA A 48 -1.41 -5.46 -3.30
N GLY A 49 -1.88 -4.69 -4.28
CA GLY A 49 -2.90 -3.67 -4.10
C GLY A 49 -4.29 -4.31 -4.00
N LEU A 50 -5.07 -3.93 -2.98
CA LEU A 50 -6.45 -4.38 -2.82
C LEU A 50 -7.45 -3.25 -3.12
N SER A 51 -7.14 -2.03 -2.69
CA SER A 51 -7.97 -0.85 -2.90
C SER A 51 -7.12 0.41 -2.85
N GLY A 52 -7.48 1.40 -3.65
CA GLY A 52 -6.74 2.66 -3.73
C GLY A 52 -5.33 2.52 -4.29
N ASP A 53 -4.56 3.60 -4.19
CA ASP A 53 -3.18 3.68 -4.66
C ASP A 53 -2.35 4.38 -3.58
N PRO A 54 -1.39 3.71 -2.95
CA PRO A 54 -0.56 4.32 -1.90
C PRO A 54 0.29 5.50 -2.40
N GLY A 55 0.48 5.64 -3.70
CA GLY A 55 1.21 6.77 -4.29
C GLY A 55 0.35 8.02 -4.54
N LYS A 56 -0.97 7.94 -4.33
CA LYS A 56 -1.93 9.01 -4.60
C LYS A 56 -2.66 9.44 -3.33
N SER A 57 -3.27 10.63 -3.35
CA SER A 57 -4.16 11.07 -2.27
C SER A 57 -5.38 10.16 -2.15
N GLY A 58 -5.82 9.92 -0.92
CA GLY A 58 -6.94 9.08 -0.57
C GLY A 58 -6.53 7.81 0.16
N THR A 59 -7.52 7.06 0.62
CA THR A 59 -7.30 5.83 1.37
C THR A 59 -6.82 4.70 0.46
N PHE A 60 -5.94 3.86 0.99
CA PHE A 60 -5.49 2.65 0.32
C PHE A 60 -5.51 1.44 1.25
N THR A 61 -5.54 0.26 0.66
CA THR A 61 -5.32 -1.02 1.33
C THR A 61 -4.45 -1.90 0.43
N ILE A 62 -3.33 -2.36 0.99
CA ILE A 62 -2.38 -3.24 0.32
C ILE A 62 -2.09 -4.46 1.21
N ARG A 63 -1.50 -5.50 0.65
CA ARG A 63 -0.88 -6.58 1.42
C ARG A 63 0.60 -6.67 1.09
N LEU A 64 1.38 -6.89 2.13
CA LEU A 64 2.82 -7.16 2.03
C LEU A 64 3.07 -8.60 2.48
N LYS A 65 3.72 -9.37 1.62
CA LYS A 65 4.21 -10.71 1.90
C LYS A 65 5.71 -10.64 2.09
N MET A 66 6.17 -11.11 3.24
CA MET A 66 7.55 -11.07 3.69
C MET A 66 8.06 -12.50 3.89
N PRO A 67 9.21 -12.89 3.33
CA PRO A 67 9.82 -14.19 3.63
C PRO A 67 10.32 -14.24 5.08
N ALA A 68 10.69 -15.41 5.55
CA ALA A 68 11.40 -15.56 6.83
C ALA A 68 12.70 -14.77 6.82
N GLY A 69 13.01 -14.10 7.93
CA GLY A 69 14.22 -13.29 8.07
C GLY A 69 14.16 -11.92 7.39
N TYR A 70 12.99 -11.51 6.87
CA TYR A 70 12.82 -10.19 6.27
C TYR A 70 12.92 -9.10 7.34
N LYS A 71 13.66 -8.03 7.06
CA LYS A 71 13.88 -6.91 7.98
C LYS A 71 13.64 -5.60 7.28
N ILE A 72 12.79 -4.77 7.85
CA ILE A 72 12.56 -3.38 7.44
C ILE A 72 13.21 -2.51 8.52
N PRO A 73 14.37 -1.89 8.26
CA PRO A 73 15.05 -1.03 9.21
C PRO A 73 14.19 0.15 9.65
N ALA A 74 14.63 0.86 10.68
CA ALA A 74 13.90 2.00 11.24
C ALA A 74 13.58 3.05 10.17
N HIS A 75 12.30 3.34 10.04
CA HIS A 75 11.72 4.24 9.05
C HIS A 75 10.46 4.89 9.60
N LYS A 76 9.89 5.81 8.86
CA LYS A 76 8.62 6.47 9.17
C LYS A 76 7.81 6.75 7.91
N HIS A 77 6.51 6.96 8.11
CA HIS A 77 5.57 7.36 7.08
C HIS A 77 4.95 8.73 7.40
N PRO A 78 4.57 9.53 6.39
CA PRO A 78 3.94 10.84 6.61
C PRO A 78 2.52 10.74 7.17
N HIS A 79 1.89 9.58 7.06
CA HIS A 79 0.52 9.31 7.50
C HIS A 79 0.47 8.13 8.47
N VAL A 80 -0.68 7.96 9.13
CA VAL A 80 -0.94 6.81 10.01
C VAL A 80 -0.88 5.51 9.21
N GLU A 81 -0.17 4.52 9.76
CA GLU A 81 -0.12 3.17 9.23
C GLU A 81 -0.92 2.22 10.11
N ARG A 82 -1.83 1.46 9.53
CA ARG A 82 -2.61 0.43 10.20
C ARG A 82 -2.26 -0.93 9.64
N ILE A 83 -1.77 -1.82 10.49
CA ILE A 83 -1.29 -3.14 10.08
C ILE A 83 -2.13 -4.21 10.78
N THR A 84 -2.67 -5.13 9.99
CA THR A 84 -3.31 -6.36 10.47
C THR A 84 -2.53 -7.56 9.98
N VAL A 85 -2.19 -8.47 10.88
CA VAL A 85 -1.52 -9.72 10.52
C VAL A 85 -2.54 -10.70 9.92
N ILE A 86 -2.27 -11.15 8.69
CA ILE A 86 -3.11 -12.15 7.99
C ILE A 86 -2.60 -13.56 8.26
N SER A 87 -1.28 -13.75 8.22
CA SER A 87 -0.64 -15.04 8.50
C SER A 87 0.80 -14.85 8.96
N GLY A 88 1.36 -15.85 9.65
CA GLY A 88 2.74 -15.82 10.15
C GLY A 88 2.88 -15.06 11.47
N GLU A 89 4.04 -14.44 11.68
CA GLU A 89 4.37 -13.66 12.88
C GLU A 89 5.01 -12.33 12.47
N PHE A 90 4.39 -11.22 12.85
CA PHE A 90 4.87 -9.88 12.62
C PHE A 90 5.51 -9.32 13.87
N HIS A 91 6.80 -8.99 13.80
CA HIS A 91 7.54 -8.34 14.87
C HIS A 91 7.74 -6.87 14.51
N PHE A 92 7.48 -5.98 15.46
CA PHE A 92 7.64 -4.54 15.27
C PHE A 92 8.06 -3.85 16.57
N GLY A 93 8.66 -2.70 16.41
CA GLY A 93 8.99 -1.82 17.53
C GLY A 93 9.17 -0.38 17.07
N THR A 94 9.20 0.54 18.02
CA THR A 94 9.44 1.98 17.78
C THR A 94 10.85 2.36 18.14
N GLY A 95 11.39 3.39 17.48
CA GLY A 95 12.73 3.90 17.72
C GLY A 95 13.57 3.97 16.45
N ASP A 96 14.81 4.43 16.61
CA ASP A 96 15.69 4.79 15.49
C ASP A 96 16.56 3.62 15.00
N LYS A 97 16.49 2.48 15.67
CA LYS A 97 17.25 1.26 15.32
C LYS A 97 16.41 0.03 15.52
N LEU A 98 16.59 -0.96 14.66
CA LEU A 98 15.95 -2.25 14.80
C LEU A 98 16.51 -2.98 16.03
N ASP A 99 15.64 -3.27 17.00
CA ASP A 99 15.91 -4.05 18.20
C ASP A 99 15.01 -5.28 18.27
N GLU A 100 15.57 -6.43 17.94
CA GLU A 100 14.83 -7.69 17.93
C GLU A 100 14.40 -8.15 19.33
N LYS A 101 15.11 -7.70 20.38
CA LYS A 101 14.82 -8.11 21.77
C LYS A 101 13.67 -7.29 22.38
N GLY A 102 13.61 -6.00 22.03
CA GLY A 102 12.57 -5.09 22.49
C GLY A 102 11.30 -5.08 21.63
N ALA A 103 11.26 -5.85 20.56
CA ALA A 103 10.13 -5.86 19.63
C ALA A 103 8.91 -6.58 20.20
N SER A 104 7.73 -6.02 19.93
CA SER A 104 6.45 -6.69 20.14
C SER A 104 6.20 -7.71 19.03
N LYS A 105 5.44 -8.78 19.34
CA LYS A 105 5.05 -9.82 18.39
C LYS A 105 3.54 -9.89 18.25
N LEU A 106 3.06 -9.93 17.00
CA LEU A 106 1.66 -10.14 16.66
C LEU A 106 1.51 -11.39 15.79
N GLY A 107 0.54 -12.23 16.11
CA GLY A 107 0.09 -13.35 15.28
C GLY A 107 -1.11 -12.96 14.42
N PRO A 108 -1.68 -13.94 13.66
CA PRO A 108 -2.84 -13.72 12.80
C PRO A 108 -4.02 -13.09 13.55
N GLY A 109 -4.65 -12.07 12.96
CA GLY A 109 -5.67 -11.24 13.58
C GLY A 109 -5.14 -10.12 14.48
N GLY A 110 -3.84 -10.12 14.81
CA GLY A 110 -3.20 -9.03 15.55
C GLY A 110 -3.20 -7.73 14.75
N PHE A 111 -3.29 -6.61 15.47
CA PHE A 111 -3.41 -5.27 14.89
C PHE A 111 -2.47 -4.29 15.60
N VAL A 112 -1.89 -3.38 14.84
CA VAL A 112 -1.17 -2.21 15.35
C VAL A 112 -1.49 -0.98 14.51
N GLU A 113 -1.62 0.16 15.18
CA GLU A 113 -1.68 1.47 14.56
C GLU A 113 -0.41 2.25 14.92
N LEU A 114 0.29 2.71 13.90
CA LEU A 114 1.49 3.52 14.03
C LEU A 114 1.15 4.97 13.63
N PRO A 115 1.28 5.93 14.55
CA PRO A 115 1.00 7.32 14.25
C PRO A 115 1.92 7.87 13.16
N ALA A 116 1.44 8.89 12.44
CA ALA A 116 2.24 9.59 11.44
C ALA A 116 3.59 10.05 12.01
N ASN A 117 4.65 9.95 11.22
CA ASN A 117 6.01 10.36 11.57
C ASN A 117 6.66 9.60 12.75
N THR A 118 6.06 8.50 13.20
CA THR A 118 6.67 7.66 14.24
C THR A 118 7.77 6.79 13.63
N ASN A 119 9.00 6.89 14.15
CA ASN A 119 10.09 6.01 13.77
C ASN A 119 9.81 4.61 14.30
N HIS A 120 9.76 3.65 13.41
CA HIS A 120 9.47 2.25 13.72
C HIS A 120 10.22 1.30 12.78
N TYR A 121 10.29 0.05 13.17
CA TYR A 121 10.92 -1.02 12.40
C TYR A 121 10.07 -2.28 12.47
N ALA A 122 10.27 -3.17 11.51
CA ALA A 122 9.60 -4.46 11.49
C ALA A 122 10.52 -5.58 11.00
N PHE A 123 10.22 -6.81 11.43
CA PHE A 123 10.90 -7.99 10.92
C PHE A 123 10.03 -9.23 11.06
N THR A 124 10.42 -10.29 10.36
CA THR A 124 9.74 -11.58 10.38
C THR A 124 10.73 -12.71 10.64
N LYS A 125 10.34 -13.68 11.47
CA LYS A 125 11.13 -14.93 11.70
C LYS A 125 10.62 -16.08 10.84
N VAL A 126 9.36 -15.99 10.44
CA VAL A 126 8.69 -16.94 9.54
C VAL A 126 8.07 -16.17 8.38
N ALA A 127 7.69 -16.85 7.31
CA ALA A 127 6.96 -16.23 6.22
C ALA A 127 5.65 -15.60 6.74
N THR A 128 5.44 -14.31 6.46
CA THR A 128 4.37 -13.52 7.07
C THR A 128 3.67 -12.69 6.00
N VAL A 129 2.35 -12.58 6.14
CA VAL A 129 1.52 -11.67 5.33
C VAL A 129 0.83 -10.70 6.27
N VAL A 130 0.98 -9.41 5.97
CA VAL A 130 0.23 -8.35 6.66
C VAL A 130 -0.63 -7.59 5.67
N GLN A 131 -1.74 -7.04 6.15
CA GLN A 131 -2.53 -6.05 5.43
C GLN A 131 -2.26 -4.68 6.02
N ILE A 132 -1.98 -3.72 5.16
CA ILE A 132 -1.65 -2.34 5.53
C ILE A 132 -2.72 -1.44 4.93
N SER A 133 -3.25 -0.53 5.74
CA SER A 133 -4.18 0.51 5.31
C SER A 133 -3.71 1.86 5.84
N GLY A 134 -3.94 2.89 5.06
CA GLY A 134 -3.57 4.26 5.40
C GLY A 134 -4.09 5.25 4.38
N ASP A 135 -3.59 6.47 4.49
CA ASP A 135 -3.85 7.52 3.51
C ASP A 135 -2.58 7.78 2.69
N GLY A 136 -2.76 8.02 1.41
CA GLY A 136 -1.67 8.38 0.51
C GLY A 136 -1.56 9.90 0.28
N PRO A 137 -0.42 10.36 -0.22
CA PRO A 137 0.74 9.58 -0.66
C PRO A 137 1.51 8.98 0.52
N PHE A 138 1.69 7.66 0.47
CA PHE A 138 2.29 6.87 1.55
C PHE A 138 3.76 6.56 1.23
N GLY A 139 4.63 7.54 1.53
CA GLY A 139 6.07 7.39 1.36
C GLY A 139 6.71 6.64 2.53
N ILE A 140 7.92 6.16 2.33
CA ILE A 140 8.79 5.61 3.37
C ILE A 140 10.07 6.44 3.47
N ALA A 141 10.42 6.88 4.68
CA ALA A 141 11.65 7.60 4.94
C ALA A 141 12.47 6.86 6.01
N TYR A 142 13.62 6.31 5.60
CA TYR A 142 14.52 5.62 6.52
C TYR A 142 15.21 6.59 7.45
N VAL A 143 15.33 6.23 8.74
CA VAL A 143 16.04 7.02 9.76
C VAL A 143 17.51 7.13 9.39
N ASN A 144 18.15 6.02 9.04
CA ASN A 144 19.49 6.01 8.48
C ASN A 144 19.40 5.88 6.95
N ALA A 145 19.88 6.89 6.24
CA ALA A 145 19.86 6.90 4.77
C ALA A 145 20.61 5.72 4.12
N ALA A 146 21.59 5.12 4.81
CA ALA A 146 22.29 3.91 4.35
C ALA A 146 21.41 2.66 4.37
N ASP A 147 20.29 2.66 5.08
CA ASP A 147 19.34 1.55 5.14
C ASP A 147 18.32 1.57 4.01
N ASP A 148 18.22 2.67 3.26
CA ASP A 148 17.31 2.82 2.12
C ASP A 148 17.73 1.89 0.97
N PRO A 149 16.95 0.83 0.68
CA PRO A 149 17.33 -0.13 -0.36
C PRO A 149 17.35 0.49 -1.76
N SER A 150 16.58 1.55 -2.01
CA SER A 150 16.53 2.24 -3.31
C SER A 150 17.83 2.96 -3.66
N LYS A 151 18.70 3.20 -2.68
CA LYS A 151 20.01 3.84 -2.83
C LYS A 151 21.17 2.84 -2.92
N LYS A 152 20.87 1.55 -2.78
CA LYS A 152 21.88 0.48 -2.90
C LYS A 152 21.81 -0.08 -4.32
N ASN A 153 22.69 0.41 -5.21
CA ASN A 153 22.91 -0.14 -6.54
C ASN A 153 23.69 -1.45 -6.47
#